data_004200cb843691cc451f1d46363460f0
#
_entry.id   004200cb843691cc451f1d46363460f0
#
_cell.length_a   1.000
_cell.length_b   1.000
_cell.length_c   1.000
_cell.angle_alpha   90.00
_cell.angle_beta   90.00
_cell.angle_gamma   90.00
#
_symmetry.space_group_name_H-M   'P 1'
#
loop_
_entity.id
_entity.type
_entity.pdbx_description
1 polymer ?
#
loop_
_entity_poly.entity_id
_entity_poly.type
_entity_poly.pdbx_seq_one_letter_code
_entity_poly.pdbx_strand_id
1 'polypeptide(L)'
;MITLVNTASQFLFVRRSENKTGQATVDVLDKLEKEIPQLSKIMESLLLDNGVEFSKIEEMMTSIDRRRKKRFQVYFAHPYASYERGCNENKNRMIRRYFKKGKLVEKLSDEDILNIARKINNMPRKALGYRTPLEVFEENLKKKGLDTSFLDQYRIKLPNCLVA
;
A
#
# COMPACT_ATOMS: atom_id res chain seq x y z
N MET A 1 -10.90 4.74 1.51
CA MET A 1 -9.75 4.14 0.83
C MET A 1 -8.48 4.50 1.59
N ILE A 2 -7.66 3.50 1.90
CA ILE A 2 -6.37 3.66 2.59
C ILE A 2 -5.25 3.33 1.60
N THR A 3 -4.20 4.15 1.60
CA THR A 3 -3.02 4.01 0.74
C THR A 3 -1.77 3.91 1.61
N LEU A 4 -0.97 2.87 1.38
CA LEU A 4 0.32 2.68 2.03
C LEU A 4 1.40 2.62 0.95
N VAL A 5 2.46 3.39 1.11
CA VAL A 5 3.54 3.47 0.12
C VAL A 5 4.85 3.04 0.78
N ASN A 6 5.50 2.03 0.19
CA ASN A 6 6.88 1.71 0.56
C ASN A 6 7.81 2.78 -0.02
N THR A 7 8.56 3.48 0.82
CA THR A 7 9.38 4.62 0.41
C THR A 7 10.55 4.22 -0.51
N ALA A 8 11.18 3.09 -0.25
CA ALA A 8 12.35 2.64 -1.00
C ALA A 8 12.01 2.20 -2.43
N SER A 9 10.94 1.43 -2.60
CA SER A 9 10.50 0.90 -3.91
C SER A 9 9.41 1.73 -4.55
N GLN A 10 8.79 2.64 -3.82
CA GLN A 10 7.58 3.35 -4.21
C GLN A 10 6.38 2.41 -4.49
N PHE A 11 6.42 1.18 -3.99
CA PHE A 11 5.32 0.23 -4.13
C PHE A 11 4.11 0.69 -3.33
N LEU A 12 2.94 0.59 -3.97
CA LEU A 12 1.67 1.10 -3.45
C LEU A 12 0.75 -0.06 -3.07
N PHE A 13 0.39 -0.13 -1.79
CA PHE A 13 -0.77 -0.88 -1.33
C PHE A 13 -1.99 0.05 -1.30
N VAL A 14 -3.11 -0.40 -1.86
CA VAL A 14 -4.39 0.31 -1.78
C VAL A 14 -5.44 -0.66 -1.27
N ARG A 15 -6.22 -0.23 -0.31
CA ARG A 15 -7.33 -1.03 0.23
C ARG A 15 -8.55 -0.15 0.42
N ARG A 16 -9.71 -0.75 0.21
CA ARG A 16 -10.97 -0.09 0.51
C ARG A 16 -11.13 0.05 2.02
N SER A 17 -11.65 1.19 2.45
CA SER A 17 -12.11 1.44 3.81
C SER A 17 -13.57 1.84 3.73
N GLU A 18 -14.39 1.32 4.59
CA GLU A 18 -15.84 1.62 4.59
C GLU A 18 -16.12 3.07 4.97
N ASN A 19 -15.33 3.60 5.89
CA ASN A 19 -15.44 4.97 6.37
C ASN A 19 -14.05 5.52 6.77
N LYS A 20 -14.02 6.77 7.26
CA LYS A 20 -12.79 7.43 7.75
C LYS A 20 -12.73 7.38 9.28
N THR A 21 -12.77 6.18 9.85
CA THR A 21 -12.63 5.99 11.29
C THR A 21 -11.37 5.22 11.63
N GLY A 22 -10.87 5.37 12.86
CA GLY A 22 -9.73 4.60 13.36
C GLY A 22 -9.99 3.09 13.28
N GLN A 23 -11.21 2.65 13.59
CA GLN A 23 -11.59 1.24 13.49
C GLN A 23 -11.48 0.70 12.07
N ALA A 24 -12.01 1.41 11.09
CA ALA A 24 -11.91 0.99 9.69
C ALA A 24 -10.45 0.90 9.20
N THR A 25 -9.55 1.73 9.76
CA THR A 25 -8.12 1.62 9.48
C THR A 25 -7.52 0.36 10.09
N VAL A 26 -7.85 0.04 11.34
CA VAL A 26 -7.43 -1.20 12.00
C VAL A 26 -7.91 -2.42 11.20
N ASP A 27 -9.19 -2.46 10.82
CA ASP A 27 -9.77 -3.57 10.06
C ASP A 27 -9.07 -3.80 8.71
N VAL A 28 -8.67 -2.71 8.02
CA VAL A 28 -7.91 -2.79 6.77
C VAL A 28 -6.51 -3.35 7.01
N LEU A 29 -5.83 -2.93 8.08
CA LEU A 29 -4.50 -3.44 8.44
C LEU A 29 -4.56 -4.91 8.85
N ASP A 30 -5.61 -5.32 9.55
CA ASP A 30 -5.84 -6.71 9.95
C ASP A 30 -6.08 -7.61 8.74
N LYS A 31 -6.88 -7.14 7.77
CA LYS A 31 -7.06 -7.84 6.48
C LYS A 31 -5.73 -7.98 5.74
N LEU A 32 -4.95 -6.91 5.69
CA LEU A 32 -3.65 -6.91 5.02
C LEU A 32 -2.66 -7.87 5.69
N GLU A 33 -2.66 -7.97 7.03
CA GLU A 33 -1.80 -8.91 7.77
C GLU A 33 -2.24 -10.37 7.56
N LYS A 34 -3.55 -10.64 7.41
CA LYS A 34 -4.06 -11.97 7.04
C LYS A 34 -3.62 -12.38 5.64
N GLU A 35 -3.65 -11.44 4.68
CA GLU A 35 -3.21 -11.67 3.31
C GLU A 35 -1.68 -11.85 3.23
N ILE A 36 -0.94 -11.16 4.10
CA ILE A 36 0.53 -11.15 4.13
C ILE A 36 1.01 -11.47 5.55
N PRO A 37 1.13 -12.76 5.93
CA PRO A 37 1.49 -13.17 7.30
C PRO A 37 2.83 -12.62 7.78
N GLN A 38 3.72 -12.24 6.86
CA GLN A 38 5.03 -11.65 7.16
C GLN A 38 5.03 -10.10 7.08
N LEU A 39 3.86 -9.46 7.15
CA LEU A 39 3.70 -8.01 7.02
C LEU A 39 4.63 -7.22 7.95
N SER A 40 4.80 -7.67 9.19
CA SER A 40 5.68 -7.05 10.18
C SER A 40 7.18 -7.09 9.80
N LYS A 41 7.60 -8.02 8.94
CA LYS A 41 8.97 -8.07 8.40
C LYS A 41 9.12 -7.19 7.15
N ILE A 42 8.02 -6.92 6.46
CA ILE A 42 7.97 -6.09 5.26
C ILE A 42 7.85 -4.61 5.64
N MET A 43 7.03 -4.32 6.64
CA MET A 43 6.72 -2.98 7.14
C MET A 43 7.20 -2.87 8.59
N GLU A 44 8.38 -2.29 8.80
CA GLU A 44 8.97 -2.09 10.13
C GLU A 44 8.37 -0.86 10.82
N SER A 45 8.01 0.15 10.04
CA SER A 45 7.40 1.38 10.53
C SER A 45 6.40 1.98 9.54
N LEU A 46 5.48 2.76 10.08
CA LEU A 46 4.46 3.47 9.34
C LEU A 46 4.48 4.95 9.73
N LEU A 47 4.65 5.85 8.75
CA LEU A 47 4.55 7.28 8.93
C LEU A 47 3.14 7.75 8.54
N LEU A 48 2.42 8.33 9.49
CA LEU A 48 1.04 8.80 9.33
C LEU A 48 0.98 10.33 9.39
N ASP A 49 -0.14 10.88 8.90
CA ASP A 49 -0.52 12.25 9.25
C ASP A 49 -1.39 12.26 10.51
N ASN A 50 -1.75 13.47 10.96
CA ASN A 50 -2.60 13.65 12.12
C ASN A 50 -4.10 13.54 11.79
N GLY A 51 -4.47 12.65 10.87
CA GLY A 51 -5.87 12.41 10.49
C GLY A 51 -6.65 11.67 11.59
N VAL A 52 -7.94 11.96 11.69
CA VAL A 52 -8.86 11.30 12.66
C VAL A 52 -8.96 9.78 12.41
N GLU A 53 -8.70 9.32 11.18
CA GLU A 53 -8.62 7.92 10.78
C GLU A 53 -7.46 7.15 11.43
N PHE A 54 -6.55 7.84 12.13
CA PHE A 54 -5.40 7.25 12.82
C PHE A 54 -5.50 7.39 14.35
N SER A 55 -6.70 7.60 14.88
CA SER A 55 -6.93 7.77 16.33
C SER A 55 -6.65 6.52 17.17
N LYS A 56 -6.71 5.32 16.55
CA LYS A 56 -6.53 4.02 17.24
C LYS A 56 -5.11 3.45 17.05
N ILE A 57 -4.10 4.20 17.47
CA ILE A 57 -2.68 3.88 17.24
C ILE A 57 -2.27 2.55 17.84
N GLU A 58 -2.64 2.29 19.09
CA GLU A 58 -2.28 1.06 19.80
C GLU A 58 -2.86 -0.18 19.11
N GLU A 59 -4.11 -0.10 18.68
CA GLU A 59 -4.77 -1.17 17.93
C GLU A 59 -4.10 -1.36 16.56
N MET A 60 -3.72 -0.28 15.88
CA MET A 60 -3.00 -0.33 14.60
C MET A 60 -1.63 -0.98 14.73
N MET A 61 -0.91 -0.74 15.84
CA MET A 61 0.39 -1.36 16.10
C MET A 61 0.29 -2.81 16.57
N THR A 62 -0.88 -3.25 17.03
CA THR A 62 -1.07 -4.60 17.56
C THR A 62 -1.28 -5.60 16.42
N SER A 63 -0.54 -6.71 16.46
CA SER A 63 -0.68 -7.80 15.49
C SER A 63 -1.90 -8.67 15.81
N ILE A 64 -2.58 -9.15 14.77
CA ILE A 64 -3.61 -10.20 14.90
C ILE A 64 -3.00 -11.56 15.27
N ASP A 65 -1.73 -11.80 14.96
CA ASP A 65 -1.01 -12.98 15.41
C ASP A 65 -0.63 -12.81 16.90
N ARG A 66 -1.32 -13.50 17.79
CA ARG A 66 -1.09 -13.44 19.24
C ARG A 66 0.34 -13.78 19.67
N ARG A 67 1.12 -14.45 18.83
CA ARG A 67 2.55 -14.72 19.05
C ARG A 67 3.42 -13.50 18.82
N ARG A 68 2.93 -12.48 18.12
CA ARG A 68 3.60 -11.22 17.82
C ARG A 68 2.91 -10.10 18.59
N LYS A 69 3.63 -9.44 19.49
CA LYS A 69 3.05 -8.32 20.28
C LYS A 69 2.81 -7.08 19.42
N LYS A 70 3.68 -6.80 18.44
CA LYS A 70 3.61 -5.61 17.59
C LYS A 70 3.66 -5.99 16.11
N ARG A 71 2.86 -5.29 15.31
CA ARG A 71 2.83 -5.37 13.85
C ARG A 71 3.94 -4.51 13.24
N PHE A 72 4.02 -3.25 13.64
CA PHE A 72 5.02 -2.26 13.24
C PHE A 72 5.02 -1.09 14.24
N GLN A 73 5.98 -0.17 14.08
CA GLN A 73 5.96 1.09 14.82
C GLN A 73 5.23 2.16 14.03
N VAL A 74 4.55 3.07 14.73
CA VAL A 74 3.86 4.22 14.12
C VAL A 74 4.58 5.49 14.51
N TYR A 75 4.82 6.34 13.52
CA TYR A 75 5.34 7.70 13.67
C TYR A 75 4.38 8.68 13.03
N PHE A 76 4.33 9.89 13.52
CA PHE A 76 3.56 10.97 12.94
C PHE A 76 4.48 11.95 12.22
N ALA A 77 4.06 12.38 11.04
CA ALA A 77 4.74 13.44 10.32
C ALA A 77 4.65 14.75 11.11
N HIS A 78 5.73 15.54 11.07
CA HIS A 78 5.73 16.84 11.71
C HIS A 78 4.66 17.75 11.07
N PRO A 79 4.04 18.62 11.87
CA PRO A 79 3.14 19.63 11.33
C PRO A 79 3.85 20.43 10.24
N TYR A 80 3.17 20.69 9.13
CA TYR A 80 3.69 21.45 7.96
C TYR A 80 4.86 20.80 7.20
N ALA A 81 5.28 19.58 7.54
CA ALA A 81 6.35 18.85 6.85
C ALA A 81 5.82 18.00 5.68
N SER A 82 5.22 18.64 4.66
CA SER A 82 4.66 17.95 3.50
C SER A 82 5.71 17.11 2.73
N TYR A 83 7.00 17.49 2.80
CA TYR A 83 8.09 16.75 2.18
C TYR A 83 8.28 15.34 2.76
N GLU A 84 7.96 15.12 4.05
CA GLU A 84 8.01 13.79 4.67
C GLU A 84 7.01 12.82 4.06
N ARG A 85 5.95 13.33 3.42
CA ARG A 85 4.86 12.57 2.79
C ARG A 85 4.79 12.68 1.27
N GLY A 86 5.77 13.31 0.66
CA GLY A 86 5.78 13.57 -0.79
C GLY A 86 5.55 12.32 -1.65
N CYS A 87 6.04 11.16 -1.23
CA CYS A 87 5.76 9.89 -1.90
C CYS A 87 4.27 9.53 -1.87
N ASN A 88 3.60 9.69 -0.72
CA ASN A 88 2.19 9.36 -0.57
C ASN A 88 1.30 10.34 -1.35
N GLU A 89 1.60 11.64 -1.27
CA GLU A 89 0.87 12.67 -2.03
C GLU A 89 0.98 12.46 -3.54
N ASN A 90 2.17 12.13 -4.04
CA ASN A 90 2.37 11.81 -5.45
C ASN A 90 1.55 10.58 -5.87
N LYS A 91 1.51 9.52 -5.05
CA LYS A 91 0.70 8.33 -5.32
C LYS A 91 -0.79 8.66 -5.30
N ASN A 92 -1.26 9.43 -4.33
CA ASN A 92 -2.66 9.87 -4.27
C ASN A 92 -3.05 10.69 -5.51
N ARG A 93 -2.15 11.58 -6.00
CA ARG A 93 -2.36 12.31 -7.25
C ARG A 93 -2.44 11.37 -8.46
N MET A 94 -1.63 10.31 -8.50
CA MET A 94 -1.67 9.31 -9.56
C MET A 94 -2.96 8.50 -9.53
N ILE A 95 -3.37 8.05 -8.33
CA ILE A 95 -4.64 7.33 -8.15
C ILE A 95 -5.81 8.17 -8.69
N ARG A 96 -5.84 9.47 -8.36
CA ARG A 96 -6.91 10.39 -8.81
C ARG A 96 -7.04 10.50 -10.33
N ARG A 97 -5.97 10.25 -11.10
CA ARG A 97 -6.03 10.23 -12.58
C ARG A 97 -6.83 9.07 -13.15
N TYR A 98 -6.95 7.97 -12.40
CA TYR A 98 -7.74 6.80 -12.80
C TYR A 98 -9.23 6.92 -12.43
N PHE A 99 -9.59 7.92 -11.64
CA PHE A 99 -11.00 8.20 -11.36
C PHE A 99 -11.60 9.04 -12.48
N LYS A 100 -12.59 8.53 -13.18
CA LYS A 100 -13.41 9.36 -14.06
C LYS A 100 -14.09 10.45 -13.23
N LYS A 101 -14.07 11.71 -13.71
CA LYS A 101 -14.84 12.81 -13.11
C LYS A 101 -16.28 12.33 -12.81
N GLY A 102 -16.72 12.47 -11.55
CA GLY A 102 -18.07 12.11 -11.13
C GLY A 102 -18.28 10.67 -10.62
N LYS A 103 -17.30 9.76 -10.69
CA LYS A 103 -17.38 8.50 -9.95
C LYS A 103 -16.89 8.71 -8.51
N LEU A 104 -17.80 8.53 -7.55
CA LEU A 104 -17.45 8.51 -6.14
C LEU A 104 -16.55 7.30 -5.85
N VAL A 105 -15.48 7.52 -5.10
CA VAL A 105 -14.53 6.46 -4.64
C VAL A 105 -15.28 5.33 -3.92
N GLU A 106 -16.41 5.67 -3.29
CA GLU A 106 -17.28 4.74 -2.57
C GLU A 106 -17.95 3.68 -3.46
N LYS A 107 -18.07 3.96 -4.78
CA LYS A 107 -18.67 3.04 -5.77
C LYS A 107 -17.68 2.11 -6.45
N LEU A 108 -16.39 2.18 -6.08
CA LEU A 108 -15.38 1.30 -6.65
C LEU A 108 -15.41 -0.06 -5.94
N SER A 109 -15.33 -1.13 -6.72
CA SER A 109 -15.11 -2.47 -6.20
C SER A 109 -13.66 -2.63 -5.71
N ASP A 110 -13.41 -3.64 -4.88
CA ASP A 110 -12.04 -3.98 -4.45
C ASP A 110 -11.17 -4.34 -5.66
N GLU A 111 -11.74 -4.96 -6.71
CA GLU A 111 -11.04 -5.28 -7.96
C GLU A 111 -10.67 -4.01 -8.75
N ASP A 112 -11.54 -2.99 -8.81
CA ASP A 112 -11.21 -1.71 -9.44
C ASP A 112 -10.02 -1.04 -8.73
N ILE A 113 -10.02 -1.08 -7.40
CA ILE A 113 -8.94 -0.52 -6.57
C ILE A 113 -7.63 -1.30 -6.81
N LEU A 114 -7.70 -2.63 -6.86
CA LEU A 114 -6.55 -3.47 -7.14
C LEU A 114 -6.01 -3.24 -8.56
N ASN A 115 -6.88 -3.07 -9.55
CA ASN A 115 -6.48 -2.76 -10.92
C ASN A 115 -5.77 -1.40 -11.04
N ILE A 116 -6.17 -0.41 -10.26
CA ILE A 116 -5.45 0.88 -10.18
C ILE A 116 -4.06 0.66 -9.56
N ALA A 117 -3.98 -0.10 -8.47
CA ALA A 117 -2.69 -0.43 -7.85
C ALA A 117 -1.77 -1.21 -8.80
N ARG A 118 -2.29 -2.19 -9.56
CA ARG A 118 -1.55 -2.91 -10.60
C ARG A 118 -0.94 -1.94 -11.61
N LYS A 119 -1.75 -1.07 -12.19
CA LYS A 119 -1.27 -0.09 -13.18
C LYS A 119 -0.17 0.80 -12.62
N ILE A 120 -0.34 1.31 -11.40
CA ILE A 120 0.63 2.21 -10.78
C ILE A 120 1.93 1.48 -10.43
N ASN A 121 1.86 0.24 -9.92
CA ASN A 121 3.01 -0.54 -9.51
C ASN A 121 3.80 -1.13 -10.69
N ASN A 122 3.19 -1.26 -11.87
CA ASN A 122 3.86 -1.72 -13.09
C ASN A 122 4.28 -0.57 -14.03
N MET A 123 4.17 0.69 -13.59
CA MET A 123 4.62 1.84 -14.36
C MET A 123 6.07 2.16 -14.03
N PRO A 124 7.00 2.13 -15.01
CA PRO A 124 8.41 2.46 -14.81
C PRO A 124 8.60 3.88 -14.22
N ARG A 125 9.59 4.04 -13.34
CA ARG A 125 9.88 5.30 -12.67
C ARG A 125 11.31 5.74 -12.94
N LYS A 126 11.49 6.99 -13.35
CA LYS A 126 12.83 7.56 -13.51
C LYS A 126 13.65 7.50 -12.22
N ALA A 127 13.00 7.77 -11.07
CA ALA A 127 13.62 7.69 -9.75
C ALA A 127 14.05 6.27 -9.32
N LEU A 128 13.58 5.23 -10.02
CA LEU A 128 13.95 3.83 -9.80
C LEU A 128 14.84 3.28 -10.94
N GLY A 129 15.49 4.15 -11.70
CA GLY A 129 16.29 3.74 -12.86
C GLY A 129 15.45 3.13 -13.97
N TYR A 130 14.24 3.67 -14.21
CA TYR A 130 13.24 3.17 -15.16
C TYR A 130 12.70 1.78 -14.88
N ARG A 131 12.94 1.26 -13.68
CA ARG A 131 12.30 0.03 -13.17
C ARG A 131 10.92 0.34 -12.60
N THR A 132 10.09 -0.69 -12.51
CA THR A 132 8.76 -0.57 -11.90
C THR A 132 8.84 -0.69 -10.36
N PRO A 133 7.91 -0.06 -9.62
CA PRO A 133 7.79 -0.26 -8.18
C PRO A 133 7.66 -1.75 -7.78
N LEU A 134 6.95 -2.54 -8.59
CA LEU A 134 6.78 -3.97 -8.34
C LEU A 134 8.11 -4.72 -8.40
N GLU A 135 8.91 -4.50 -9.46
CA GLU A 135 10.23 -5.15 -9.62
C GLU A 135 11.18 -4.81 -8.47
N VAL A 136 11.27 -3.53 -8.11
CA VAL A 136 12.16 -3.09 -7.03
C VAL A 136 11.71 -3.63 -5.68
N PHE A 137 10.40 -3.67 -5.44
CA PHE A 137 9.84 -4.19 -4.19
C PHE A 137 10.08 -5.70 -4.07
N GLU A 138 9.80 -6.45 -5.12
CA GLU A 138 10.04 -7.91 -5.17
C GLU A 138 11.51 -8.25 -4.93
N GLU A 139 12.43 -7.53 -5.58
CA GLU A 139 13.87 -7.72 -5.36
C GLU A 139 14.27 -7.47 -3.91
N ASN A 140 13.75 -6.40 -3.29
CA ASN A 140 14.03 -6.08 -1.90
C ASN A 140 13.51 -7.16 -0.94
N LEU A 141 12.34 -7.74 -1.21
CA LEU A 141 11.80 -8.85 -0.44
C LEU A 141 12.63 -10.12 -0.58
N LYS A 142 13.03 -10.46 -1.81
CA LYS A 142 13.89 -11.61 -2.09
C LYS A 142 15.25 -11.50 -1.40
N LYS A 143 15.86 -10.31 -1.38
CA LYS A 143 17.10 -10.04 -0.64
C LYS A 143 16.96 -10.27 0.87
N LYS A 144 15.74 -10.04 1.42
CA LYS A 144 15.42 -10.32 2.82
C LYS A 144 14.99 -11.78 3.07
N GLY A 145 14.96 -12.63 2.05
CA GLY A 145 14.48 -14.02 2.15
C GLY A 145 12.98 -14.13 2.45
N LEU A 146 12.18 -13.14 2.04
CA LEU A 146 10.76 -13.08 2.30
C LEU A 146 9.95 -13.65 1.12
N ASP A 147 8.80 -14.27 1.43
CA ASP A 147 7.87 -14.75 0.42
C ASP A 147 7.31 -13.58 -0.41
N THR A 148 7.23 -13.80 -1.72
CA THR A 148 6.74 -12.81 -2.70
C THR A 148 5.45 -13.25 -3.41
N SER A 149 4.88 -14.39 -3.05
CA SER A 149 3.68 -14.96 -3.71
C SER A 149 2.48 -14.00 -3.70
N PHE A 150 2.32 -13.22 -2.63
CA PHE A 150 1.24 -12.23 -2.55
C PHE A 150 1.35 -11.12 -3.61
N LEU A 151 2.51 -10.95 -4.27
CA LEU A 151 2.70 -9.96 -5.33
C LEU A 151 2.05 -10.38 -6.65
N ASP A 152 1.70 -11.64 -6.84
CA ASP A 152 1.08 -12.13 -8.09
C ASP A 152 -0.23 -11.40 -8.40
N GLN A 153 -1.00 -11.00 -7.39
CA GLN A 153 -2.18 -10.18 -7.56
C GLN A 153 -1.89 -8.80 -8.16
N TYR A 154 -0.66 -8.30 -8.04
CA TYR A 154 -0.24 -7.00 -8.58
C TYR A 154 0.42 -7.09 -9.96
N ARG A 155 0.64 -8.30 -10.50
CA ARG A 155 1.18 -8.47 -11.85
C ARG A 155 0.11 -8.18 -12.91
N ILE A 156 0.51 -7.51 -13.97
CA ILE A 156 -0.33 -7.38 -15.15
C ILE A 156 -0.23 -8.70 -15.90
N LYS A 157 -1.35 -9.43 -16.01
CA LYS A 157 -1.45 -10.57 -16.92
C LYS A 157 -1.44 -10.01 -18.34
N LEU A 158 -0.34 -10.14 -19.04
CA LEU A 158 -0.31 -9.91 -20.48
C LEU A 158 -1.26 -10.95 -21.12
N PRO A 159 -2.15 -10.56 -22.04
CA PRO A 159 -2.85 -11.54 -22.84
C PRO A 159 -1.78 -12.42 -23.50
N ASN A 160 -2.01 -13.74 -23.55
CA ASN A 160 -1.16 -14.67 -24.27
C ASN A 160 -1.09 -14.22 -25.74
N CYS A 161 -0.17 -13.33 -26.07
CA CYS A 161 0.21 -13.07 -27.43
C CYS A 161 0.97 -14.31 -27.89
N LEU A 162 0.35 -15.16 -28.67
CA LEU A 162 1.06 -16.11 -29.51
C LEU A 162 2.00 -15.26 -30.38
N VAL A 163 3.28 -15.30 -30.06
CA VAL A 163 4.32 -14.79 -30.95
C VAL A 163 4.36 -15.80 -32.11
N ALA A 164 3.82 -15.39 -33.24
CA ALA A 164 3.96 -16.14 -34.48
C ALA A 164 5.38 -15.94 -35.04
#